data_51263818fad3cc26ec2974ef01e26b9b
#
_entry.id   51263818fad3cc26ec2974ef01e26b9b
#
_cell.length_a   1.000
_cell.length_b   1.000
_cell.length_c   1.000
_cell.angle_alpha   90.00
_cell.angle_beta   90.00
_cell.angle_gamma   90.00
#
_symmetry.space_group_name_H-M   'P 1'
#
loop_
_entity.id
_entity.type
_entity.pdbx_description
1 polymer ?
#
loop_
_entity_poly.entity_id
_entity_poly.type
_entity_poly.pdbx_seq_one_letter_code
_entity_poly.pdbx_strand_id
1 'polypeptide(L)'
;QPLVFSDDVFVSLNPHRPPDPSKTLEEVSYEHPIFNEAAVEAQTGLATMQGSQGVWFAGAWTGFGFHEDGFRAGKQAAESVISEVCAAPQALARAA
;
A
#
# COMPACT_ATOMS: atom_id res chain seq x y z
N GLN A 1 3.59 -10.61 18.78
CA GLN A 1 2.56 -10.75 19.83
C GLN A 1 2.41 -12.22 20.13
N PRO A 2 2.42 -12.64 21.40
CA PRO A 2 2.10 -14.00 21.72
C PRO A 2 0.64 -14.27 21.36
N LEU A 3 0.42 -15.23 20.46
CA LEU A 3 -0.91 -15.71 20.13
C LEU A 3 -1.39 -16.58 21.31
N VAL A 4 -2.53 -16.22 21.88
CA VAL A 4 -3.15 -16.96 23.00
C VAL A 4 -4.02 -18.07 22.40
N PHE A 5 -3.40 -18.95 21.60
CA PHE A 5 -4.06 -20.16 21.13
C PHE A 5 -3.46 -21.37 21.84
N SER A 6 -4.30 -22.36 22.16
CA SER A 6 -3.86 -23.64 22.73
C SER A 6 -3.18 -24.55 21.72
N ASP A 7 -3.42 -24.29 20.42
CA ASP A 7 -2.94 -25.11 19.32
C ASP A 7 -1.99 -24.29 18.43
N ASP A 8 -1.02 -24.98 17.83
CA ASP A 8 -0.10 -24.37 16.89
C ASP A 8 -0.83 -24.03 15.59
N VAL A 9 -0.68 -22.77 15.13
CA VAL A 9 -1.22 -22.28 13.86
C VAL A 9 -0.07 -22.03 12.89
N PHE A 10 -0.16 -22.62 11.70
CA PHE A 10 0.84 -22.50 10.64
C PHE A 10 0.27 -21.69 9.47
N VAL A 11 1.12 -20.86 8.88
CA VAL A 11 0.85 -20.16 7.62
C VAL A 11 1.73 -20.79 6.55
N SER A 12 1.12 -21.29 5.49
CA SER A 12 1.82 -21.85 4.33
C SER A 12 1.60 -20.94 3.12
N LEU A 13 2.69 -20.55 2.47
CA LEU A 13 2.66 -19.74 1.26
C LEU A 13 3.00 -20.64 0.06
N ASN A 14 2.10 -20.72 -0.92
CA ASN A 14 2.25 -21.56 -2.11
C ASN A 14 2.73 -22.99 -1.78
N PRO A 15 2.03 -23.73 -0.93
CA PRO A 15 2.50 -25.02 -0.45
C PRO A 15 2.62 -26.02 -1.60
N HIS A 16 3.71 -26.78 -1.62
CA HIS A 16 3.99 -27.80 -2.64
C HIS A 16 2.97 -28.95 -2.61
N ARG A 17 2.40 -29.22 -1.45
CA ARG A 17 1.29 -30.14 -1.24
C ARG A 17 0.16 -29.37 -0.55
N PRO A 18 -1.06 -29.47 -1.05
CA PRO A 18 -2.20 -28.88 -0.37
C PRO A 18 -2.26 -29.37 1.09
N PRO A 19 -2.51 -28.49 2.05
CA PRO A 19 -2.75 -28.90 3.43
C PRO A 19 -4.04 -29.74 3.52
N ASP A 20 -4.17 -30.50 4.59
CA ASP A 20 -5.39 -31.26 4.88
C ASP A 20 -6.57 -30.29 5.00
N PRO A 21 -7.64 -30.42 4.18
CA PRO A 21 -8.77 -29.52 4.22
C PRO A 21 -9.46 -29.48 5.60
N SER A 22 -9.42 -30.58 6.35
CA SER A 22 -10.03 -30.63 7.69
C SER A 22 -9.26 -29.84 8.73
N LYS A 23 -8.00 -29.47 8.44
CA LYS A 23 -7.11 -28.69 9.30
C LYS A 23 -6.84 -27.28 8.74
N THR A 24 -7.42 -26.95 7.59
CA THR A 24 -7.28 -25.64 6.96
C THR A 24 -8.32 -24.71 7.57
N LEU A 25 -7.85 -23.65 8.22
CA LEU A 25 -8.71 -22.64 8.81
C LEU A 25 -9.22 -21.67 7.73
N GLU A 26 -8.31 -21.26 6.84
CA GLU A 26 -8.62 -20.32 5.77
C GLU A 26 -7.63 -20.49 4.62
N GLU A 27 -8.09 -20.33 3.40
CA GLU A 27 -7.29 -20.24 2.19
C GLU A 27 -7.62 -18.93 1.48
N VAL A 28 -6.58 -18.12 1.24
CA VAL A 28 -6.74 -16.81 0.62
C VAL A 28 -5.80 -16.70 -0.57
N SER A 29 -6.35 -16.29 -1.70
CA SER A 29 -5.56 -15.98 -2.90
C SER A 29 -5.26 -14.48 -2.93
N TYR A 30 -3.98 -14.12 -2.93
CA TYR A 30 -3.50 -12.75 -3.05
C TYR A 30 -2.76 -12.56 -4.36
N GLU A 31 -2.97 -11.40 -4.97
CA GLU A 31 -2.11 -10.92 -6.03
C GLU A 31 -0.98 -10.08 -5.43
N HIS A 32 0.25 -10.39 -5.83
CA HIS A 32 1.43 -9.66 -5.37
C HIS A 32 2.02 -8.84 -6.52
N PRO A 33 2.34 -7.56 -6.31
CA PRO A 33 3.09 -6.78 -7.28
C PRO A 33 4.44 -7.45 -7.57
N ILE A 34 4.82 -7.52 -8.84
CA ILE A 34 6.14 -7.98 -9.25
C ILE A 34 7.04 -6.76 -9.38
N PHE A 35 8.10 -6.68 -8.58
CA PHE A 35 9.08 -5.61 -8.61
C PHE A 35 10.16 -5.90 -9.66
N ASN A 36 9.77 -5.84 -10.94
CA ASN A 36 10.70 -5.88 -12.06
C ASN A 36 11.26 -4.48 -12.37
N GLU A 37 12.17 -4.39 -13.31
CA GLU A 37 12.80 -3.12 -13.70
C GLU A 37 11.77 -2.06 -14.10
N ALA A 38 10.77 -2.44 -14.90
CA ALA A 38 9.70 -1.53 -15.32
C ALA A 38 8.87 -1.00 -14.13
N ALA A 39 8.60 -1.85 -13.13
CA ALA A 39 7.88 -1.43 -11.92
C ALA A 39 8.70 -0.42 -11.10
N VAL A 40 10.02 -0.66 -10.96
CA VAL A 40 10.92 0.26 -10.24
C VAL A 40 11.05 1.59 -11.00
N GLU A 41 11.15 1.56 -12.31
CA GLU A 41 11.17 2.77 -13.14
C GLU A 41 9.85 3.55 -13.02
N ALA A 42 8.72 2.87 -13.04
CA ALA A 42 7.40 3.49 -12.87
C ALA A 42 7.25 4.18 -11.51
N GLN A 43 7.87 3.68 -10.43
CA GLN A 43 7.86 4.33 -9.12
C GLN A 43 8.48 5.73 -9.16
N THR A 44 9.51 5.96 -9.98
CA THR A 44 10.11 7.30 -10.13
C THR A 44 9.17 8.27 -10.83
N GLY A 45 8.35 7.78 -11.78
CA GLY A 45 7.32 8.57 -12.46
C GLY A 45 6.12 8.90 -11.58
N LEU A 46 5.87 8.12 -10.55
CA LEU A 46 4.71 8.30 -9.68
C LEU A 46 4.67 9.67 -9.00
N ALA A 47 5.84 10.21 -8.64
CA ALA A 47 5.94 11.54 -8.03
C ALA A 47 5.35 12.66 -8.91
N THR A 48 5.43 12.52 -10.23
CA THR A 48 4.90 13.52 -11.19
C THR A 48 3.38 13.40 -11.38
N MET A 49 2.80 12.26 -11.00
CA MET A 49 1.37 11.99 -11.11
C MET A 49 0.60 12.34 -9.84
N GLN A 50 1.29 12.45 -8.70
CA GLN A 50 0.66 12.77 -7.43
C GLN A 50 -0.04 14.13 -7.49
N GLY A 51 -1.29 14.19 -7.04
CA GLY A 51 -2.11 15.40 -7.06
C GLY A 51 -2.71 15.74 -8.42
N SER A 52 -2.34 15.04 -9.49
CA SER A 52 -2.92 15.26 -10.81
C SER A 52 -4.43 14.98 -10.79
N GLN A 53 -5.22 15.94 -11.21
CA GLN A 53 -6.69 15.88 -11.20
C GLN A 53 -7.29 15.53 -9.81
N GLY A 54 -6.59 15.87 -8.73
CA GLY A 54 -7.05 15.57 -7.37
C GLY A 54 -6.91 14.10 -6.96
N VAL A 55 -6.02 13.35 -7.62
CA VAL A 55 -5.78 11.93 -7.34
C VAL A 55 -4.38 11.73 -6.74
N TRP A 56 -4.31 11.00 -5.63
CA TRP A 56 -3.06 10.59 -4.99
C TRP A 56 -3.01 9.08 -4.87
N PHE A 57 -1.83 8.54 -5.07
CA PHE A 57 -1.54 7.12 -4.98
C PHE A 57 -0.72 6.84 -3.73
N ALA A 58 -1.11 5.83 -2.97
CA ALA A 58 -0.37 5.34 -1.82
C ALA A 58 -0.48 3.82 -1.72
N GLY A 59 0.53 3.20 -1.16
CA GLY A 59 0.54 1.76 -0.94
C GLY A 59 1.97 1.23 -0.85
N ALA A 60 2.14 0.03 -0.31
CA ALA A 60 3.45 -0.60 -0.19
C ALA A 60 4.13 -0.85 -1.55
N TRP A 61 3.35 -0.97 -2.62
CA TRP A 61 3.83 -1.15 -3.99
C TRP A 61 4.56 0.07 -4.56
N THR A 62 4.40 1.25 -3.95
CA THR A 62 5.17 2.46 -4.30
C THR A 62 6.60 2.42 -3.79
N GLY A 63 6.96 1.43 -2.99
CA GLY A 63 8.28 1.07 -2.54
C GLY A 63 8.55 -0.41 -2.83
N PHE A 64 9.10 -1.13 -1.87
CA PHE A 64 9.47 -2.54 -2.04
C PHE A 64 8.47 -3.53 -1.41
N GLY A 65 7.29 -3.08 -1.03
CA GLY A 65 6.21 -3.93 -0.51
C GLY A 65 6.24 -4.14 0.99
N PHE A 66 7.10 -3.47 1.73
CA PHE A 66 7.14 -3.57 3.19
C PHE A 66 6.06 -2.70 3.85
N HIS A 67 5.70 -3.05 5.09
CA HIS A 67 4.73 -2.27 5.87
C HIS A 67 5.15 -0.80 6.01
N GLU A 68 6.45 -0.55 6.21
CA GLU A 68 6.99 0.81 6.31
C GLU A 68 6.83 1.59 5.00
N ASP A 69 6.94 0.94 3.85
CA ASP A 69 6.70 1.60 2.55
C ASP A 69 5.25 2.04 2.42
N GLY A 70 4.31 1.18 2.83
CA GLY A 70 2.89 1.51 2.85
C GLY A 70 2.57 2.66 3.80
N PHE A 71 3.11 2.63 5.02
CA PHE A 71 2.93 3.69 6.00
C PHE A 71 3.48 5.03 5.49
N ARG A 72 4.71 5.03 4.97
CA ARG A 72 5.36 6.23 4.42
C ARG A 72 4.58 6.81 3.25
N ALA A 73 4.17 5.98 2.30
CA ALA A 73 3.38 6.40 1.16
C ALA A 73 2.03 7.02 1.57
N GLY A 74 1.33 6.39 2.50
CA GLY A 74 0.07 6.92 3.05
C GLY A 74 0.25 8.26 3.75
N LYS A 75 1.30 8.40 4.57
CA LYS A 75 1.63 9.65 5.24
C LYS A 75 1.92 10.77 4.23
N GLN A 76 2.76 10.51 3.23
CA GLN A 76 3.11 11.50 2.20
C GLN A 76 1.89 11.95 1.39
N ALA A 77 1.01 11.01 1.00
CA ALA A 77 -0.22 11.32 0.29
C ALA A 77 -1.14 12.20 1.15
N ALA A 78 -1.32 11.86 2.43
CA ALA A 78 -2.14 12.65 3.35
C ALA A 78 -1.60 14.07 3.56
N GLU A 79 -0.29 14.21 3.75
CA GLU A 79 0.36 15.53 3.89
C GLU A 79 0.18 16.38 2.63
N SER A 80 0.27 15.77 1.45
CA SER A 80 0.05 16.45 0.17
C SER A 80 -1.39 16.92 0.01
N VAL A 81 -2.37 16.07 0.32
CA VAL A 81 -3.81 16.42 0.31
C VAL A 81 -4.10 17.58 1.26
N ILE A 82 -3.59 17.52 2.49
CA ILE A 82 -3.80 18.58 3.49
C ILE A 82 -3.20 19.89 3.00
N SER A 83 -1.99 19.86 2.45
CA SER A 83 -1.32 21.06 1.91
C SER A 83 -2.13 21.69 0.79
N GLU A 84 -2.67 20.91 -0.12
CA GLU A 84 -3.47 21.41 -1.24
C GLU A 84 -4.82 21.98 -0.78
N VAL A 85 -5.52 21.28 0.10
CA VAL A 85 -6.81 21.73 0.66
C VAL A 85 -6.63 23.01 1.46
N CYS A 86 -5.55 23.13 2.25
CA CYS A 86 -5.26 24.34 3.02
C CYS A 86 -4.81 25.52 2.15
N ALA A 87 -4.21 25.27 0.98
CA ALA A 87 -3.79 26.31 0.04
C ALA A 87 -4.96 26.88 -0.81
N ALA A 88 -5.99 26.08 -1.05
CA ALA A 88 -7.14 26.45 -1.87
C ALA A 88 -7.90 27.72 -1.39
N PRO A 89 -8.12 27.98 -0.08
CA PRO A 89 -8.81 29.18 0.37
C PRO A 89 -8.05 30.48 0.11
N GLN A 90 -6.73 30.43 0.03
CA GLN A 90 -5.89 31.63 -0.20
C GLN A 90 -5.87 32.09 -1.65
N ALA A 91 -6.11 31.17 -2.61
CA ALA A 91 -6.20 31.50 -4.03
C ALA A 91 -7.50 32.25 -4.37
N LEU A 92 -8.61 31.88 -3.74
CA LEU A 92 -9.91 32.57 -3.90
C LEU A 92 -9.92 33.97 -3.27
N ALA A 93 -9.22 34.17 -2.16
CA ALA A 93 -9.11 35.47 -1.49
C ALA A 93 -8.23 36.50 -2.26
N ARG A 94 -7.34 36.03 -3.13
CA ARG A 94 -6.48 36.89 -3.97
C ARG A 94 -7.12 37.27 -5.31
N ALA A 95 -8.18 36.59 -5.74
CA ALA A 95 -8.89 36.84 -6.97
C ALA A 95 -10.12 37.78 -6.80
N ALA A 96 -10.42 38.14 -5.58
CA ALA A 96 -11.46 39.14 -5.22
C ALA A 96 -10.82 40.48 -4.86
#